data_e4a6986577e1adb16626077c4c0f3180
#
_entry.id   e4a6986577e1adb16626077c4c0f3180
#
_cell.length_a   1.000
_cell.length_b   1.000
_cell.length_c   1.000
_cell.angle_alpha   90.00
_cell.angle_beta   90.00
_cell.angle_gamma   90.00
#
_symmetry.space_group_name_H-M   'P 1'
#
loop_
_entity.id
_entity.type
_entity.pdbx_description
1 polymer ?
#
loop_
_entity_poly.entity_id
_entity_poly.type
_entity_poly.pdbx_seq_one_letter_code
_entity_poly.pdbx_strand_id
1 'polypeptide(L)'
;MLFRSKTPGSCVLPDSYQEMGKLLSRTSELILISRCCYGGYSPYVKNVLDRSIGYLQPFFRIIDGEMHHVMRHDNRMAITTHFYGDAITKLEEETAERLAKANAVNFGASGCTVHFYQTPEQIRGNMA
;
A
#
# COMPACT_ATOMS: atom_id res chain seq x y z
N MET A 1 13.04 -6.00 -15.62
CA MET A 1 12.31 -7.27 -15.52
C MET A 1 13.18 -8.47 -15.19
N LEU A 2 14.39 -8.53 -15.70
CA LEU A 2 15.34 -9.66 -15.48
C LEU A 2 15.71 -9.89 -14.00
N PHE A 3 15.63 -8.88 -13.16
CA PHE A 3 16.01 -8.98 -11.74
C PHE A 3 14.96 -9.63 -10.83
N ARG A 4 13.68 -9.59 -11.21
CA ARG A 4 12.58 -10.19 -10.43
C ARG A 4 12.53 -11.72 -10.52
N SER A 5 13.04 -12.29 -11.59
CA SER A 5 12.99 -13.75 -11.81
C SER A 5 14.08 -14.52 -11.09
N LYS A 6 15.18 -13.86 -10.66
CA LYS A 6 16.30 -14.51 -9.98
C LYS A 6 16.01 -14.89 -8.54
N THR A 7 15.21 -14.08 -7.84
CA THR A 7 14.86 -14.29 -6.43
C THR A 7 13.38 -13.98 -6.23
N PRO A 8 12.47 -14.90 -6.58
CA PRO A 8 11.03 -14.65 -6.47
C PRO A 8 10.61 -14.27 -5.04
N GLY A 9 9.85 -13.20 -4.93
CA GLY A 9 9.34 -12.71 -3.64
C GLY A 9 10.31 -11.85 -2.83
N SER A 10 11.54 -11.65 -3.31
CA SER A 10 12.55 -10.80 -2.66
C SER A 10 12.96 -9.65 -3.58
N CYS A 11 13.23 -8.49 -3.01
CA CYS A 11 13.76 -7.35 -3.74
C CYS A 11 15.27 -7.51 -3.96
N VAL A 12 15.76 -7.10 -5.13
CA VAL A 12 17.19 -7.20 -5.47
C VAL A 12 18.06 -6.15 -4.77
N LEU A 13 17.45 -5.08 -4.25
CA LEU A 13 18.19 -4.05 -3.53
C LEU A 13 18.53 -4.53 -2.11
N PRO A 14 19.81 -4.54 -1.71
CA PRO A 14 20.26 -5.11 -0.45
C PRO A 14 20.08 -4.11 0.71
N ASP A 15 18.85 -3.93 1.16
CA ASP A 15 18.50 -3.07 2.29
C ASP A 15 17.44 -3.73 3.19
N SER A 16 16.98 -3.00 4.21
CA SER A 16 15.98 -3.51 5.16
C SER A 16 14.63 -3.85 4.55
N TYR A 17 14.33 -3.40 3.33
CA TYR A 17 13.07 -3.66 2.62
C TYR A 17 13.14 -4.87 1.69
N GLN A 18 14.27 -5.54 1.59
CA GLN A 18 14.44 -6.69 0.70
C GLN A 18 13.41 -7.78 0.94
N GLU A 19 13.08 -8.05 2.19
CA GLU A 19 12.13 -9.08 2.63
C GLU A 19 10.72 -8.53 2.94
N MET A 20 10.36 -7.36 2.40
CA MET A 20 9.07 -6.73 2.66
C MET A 20 7.89 -7.64 2.31
N GLY A 21 7.94 -8.37 1.21
CA GLY A 21 6.89 -9.31 0.83
C GLY A 21 6.66 -10.40 1.89
N LYS A 22 7.73 -10.92 2.47
CA LYS A 22 7.68 -11.93 3.53
C LYS A 22 7.15 -11.34 4.85
N LEU A 23 7.50 -10.10 5.15
CA LEU A 23 6.96 -9.39 6.31
C LEU A 23 5.44 -9.23 6.17
N LEU A 24 4.98 -8.74 5.02
CA LEU A 24 3.55 -8.55 4.74
C LEU A 24 2.76 -9.86 4.76
N SER A 25 3.36 -10.99 4.40
CA SER A 25 2.70 -12.30 4.44
C SER A 25 2.27 -12.76 5.84
N ARG A 26 2.84 -12.15 6.88
CA ARG A 26 2.55 -12.44 8.29
C ARG A 26 1.74 -11.34 8.96
N THR A 27 1.28 -10.37 8.18
CA THR A 27 0.62 -9.16 8.67
C THR A 27 -0.89 -9.33 8.53
N SER A 28 -1.65 -9.04 9.56
CA SER A 28 -3.12 -9.00 9.55
C SER A 28 -3.67 -7.61 9.19
N GLU A 29 -2.90 -6.57 9.49
CA GLU A 29 -3.27 -5.19 9.19
C GLU A 29 -2.04 -4.39 8.77
N LEU A 30 -2.16 -3.65 7.67
CA LEU A 30 -1.17 -2.68 7.21
C LEU A 30 -1.70 -1.27 7.45
N ILE A 31 -1.02 -0.52 8.31
CA ILE A 31 -1.36 0.88 8.59
C ILE A 31 -0.38 1.77 7.84
N LEU A 32 -0.91 2.64 6.99
CA LEU A 32 -0.14 3.61 6.23
C LEU A 32 -0.43 5.01 6.78
N ILE A 33 0.61 5.71 7.18
CA ILE A 33 0.51 7.11 7.62
C ILE A 33 1.35 7.94 6.67
N SER A 34 0.71 8.86 5.96
CA SER A 34 1.38 9.63 4.91
C SER A 34 0.85 11.05 4.84
N ARG A 35 1.75 11.99 4.60
CA ARG A 35 1.33 13.29 4.09
C ARG A 35 0.62 13.06 2.75
N CYS A 36 -0.49 13.77 2.54
CA CYS A 36 -1.17 13.79 1.24
C CYS A 36 -0.40 14.72 0.29
N CYS A 37 0.13 14.16 -0.77
CA CYS A 37 0.90 14.88 -1.78
C CYS A 37 0.18 14.77 -3.12
N TYR A 38 -0.48 15.84 -3.55
CA TYR A 38 -1.24 15.90 -4.82
C TYR A 38 -2.26 14.76 -4.96
N GLY A 39 -2.93 14.40 -3.87
CA GLY A 39 -3.88 13.29 -3.87
C GLY A 39 -3.23 11.91 -3.85
N GLY A 40 -2.03 11.77 -3.30
CA GLY A 40 -1.31 10.52 -3.19
C GLY A 40 -0.40 10.43 -1.97
N TYR A 41 0.34 9.34 -1.90
CA TYR A 41 1.33 9.12 -0.84
C TYR A 41 2.53 10.05 -0.99
N SER A 42 3.17 10.37 0.13
CA SER A 42 4.47 11.02 0.11
C SER A 42 5.51 10.15 -0.62
N PRO A 43 6.57 10.73 -1.19
CA PRO A 43 7.63 9.95 -1.84
C PRO A 43 8.23 8.86 -0.95
N TYR A 44 8.34 9.11 0.36
CA TYR A 44 8.87 8.15 1.33
C TYR A 44 7.98 6.91 1.46
N VAL A 45 6.67 7.10 1.67
CA VAL A 45 5.72 6.00 1.78
C VAL A 45 5.57 5.28 0.44
N LYS A 46 5.49 6.02 -0.66
CA LYS A 46 5.41 5.47 -2.02
C LYS A 46 6.60 4.56 -2.32
N ASN A 47 7.81 4.97 -1.96
CA ASN A 47 9.02 4.17 -2.15
C ASN A 47 8.95 2.82 -1.42
N VAL A 48 8.46 2.80 -0.19
CA VAL A 48 8.26 1.55 0.57
C VAL A 48 7.20 0.67 -0.08
N LEU A 49 6.08 1.25 -0.49
CA LEU A 49 5.00 0.51 -1.18
C LEU A 49 5.48 -0.11 -2.49
N ASP A 50 6.27 0.59 -3.28
CA ASP A 50 6.85 0.06 -4.52
C ASP A 50 7.80 -1.11 -4.25
N ARG A 51 8.45 -1.13 -3.10
CA ARG A 51 9.32 -2.23 -2.65
C ARG A 51 8.54 -3.46 -2.19
N SER A 52 7.23 -3.32 -1.96
CA SER A 52 6.35 -4.41 -1.53
C SER A 52 5.91 -5.34 -2.65
N ILE A 53 6.36 -5.13 -3.88
CA ILE A 53 5.94 -5.93 -5.05
C ILE A 53 6.24 -7.42 -4.88
N GLY A 54 7.22 -7.78 -4.07
CA GLY A 54 7.54 -9.18 -3.72
C GLY A 54 6.43 -9.92 -2.97
N TYR A 55 5.45 -9.20 -2.42
CA TYR A 55 4.25 -9.77 -1.81
C TYR A 55 3.32 -10.42 -2.83
N LEU A 56 3.42 -10.05 -4.10
CA LEU A 56 2.60 -10.53 -5.21
C LEU A 56 3.39 -11.47 -6.12
N GLN A 57 2.68 -12.22 -6.96
CA GLN A 57 3.29 -13.03 -8.01
C GLN A 57 3.42 -12.22 -9.32
N PRO A 58 4.32 -12.61 -10.24
CA PRO A 58 4.44 -11.96 -11.54
C PRO A 58 3.29 -12.31 -12.51
N PHE A 59 2.44 -13.28 -12.16
CA PHE A 59 1.29 -13.70 -12.94
C PHE A 59 0.09 -12.80 -12.68
N PHE A 60 -0.85 -12.75 -13.65
CA PHE A 60 -2.01 -11.88 -13.60
C PHE A 60 -3.30 -12.65 -13.44
N ARG A 61 -4.29 -11.98 -12.85
CA ARG A 61 -5.68 -12.39 -12.73
C ARG A 61 -6.59 -11.22 -13.10
N ILE A 62 -7.83 -11.52 -13.45
CA ILE A 62 -8.84 -10.48 -13.75
C ILE A 62 -9.80 -10.39 -12.56
N ILE A 63 -10.01 -9.17 -12.06
CA ILE A 63 -10.98 -8.83 -11.03
C ILE A 63 -11.82 -7.68 -11.56
N ASP A 64 -13.13 -7.87 -11.67
CA ASP A 64 -14.08 -6.85 -12.15
C ASP A 64 -13.67 -6.20 -13.49
N GLY A 65 -13.08 -6.99 -14.39
CA GLY A 65 -12.62 -6.53 -15.70
C GLY A 65 -11.24 -5.88 -15.72
N GLU A 66 -10.60 -5.72 -14.57
CA GLU A 66 -9.26 -5.15 -14.44
C GLU A 66 -8.20 -6.23 -14.19
N MET A 67 -7.01 -5.99 -14.71
CA MET A 67 -5.90 -6.92 -14.59
C MET A 67 -5.09 -6.62 -13.30
N HIS A 68 -4.96 -7.63 -12.44
CA HIS A 68 -4.22 -7.55 -11.19
C HIS A 68 -3.24 -8.72 -11.07
N HIS A 69 -2.20 -8.55 -10.24
CA HIS A 69 -1.28 -9.64 -9.93
C HIS A 69 -1.95 -10.74 -9.10
N VAL A 70 -1.55 -11.97 -9.34
CA VAL A 70 -1.95 -13.12 -8.51
C VAL A 70 -1.29 -13.01 -7.14
N MET A 71 -2.02 -13.35 -6.07
CA MET A 71 -1.49 -13.37 -4.71
C MET A 71 -0.47 -14.48 -4.54
N ARG A 72 0.66 -14.16 -3.89
CA ARG A 72 1.69 -15.14 -3.53
C ARG A 72 1.37 -15.87 -2.22
N HIS A 73 0.69 -15.20 -1.31
CA HIS A 73 0.39 -15.68 0.05
C HIS A 73 -1.12 -15.78 0.27
N ASP A 74 -1.52 -16.65 1.19
CA ASP A 74 -2.95 -16.89 1.50
C ASP A 74 -3.53 -15.88 2.49
N ASN A 75 -2.70 -15.12 3.19
CA ASN A 75 -3.18 -14.11 4.13
C ASN A 75 -3.96 -12.99 3.42
N ARG A 76 -4.91 -12.42 4.13
CA ARG A 76 -5.72 -11.28 3.69
C ARG A 76 -5.62 -10.19 4.75
N MET A 77 -4.66 -9.29 4.58
CA MET A 77 -4.51 -8.16 5.49
C MET A 77 -5.54 -7.07 5.20
N ALA A 78 -6.02 -6.39 6.24
CA ALA A 78 -6.73 -5.14 6.09
C ALA A 78 -5.73 -3.99 5.85
N ILE A 79 -6.14 -2.98 5.11
CA ILE A 79 -5.31 -1.78 4.89
C ILE A 79 -6.04 -0.56 5.41
N THR A 80 -5.41 0.16 6.33
CA THR A 80 -5.90 1.44 6.84
C THR A 80 -4.90 2.53 6.48
N THR A 81 -5.37 3.55 5.77
CA THR A 81 -4.54 4.68 5.36
C THR A 81 -4.98 5.95 6.07
N HIS A 82 -4.02 6.63 6.68
CA HIS A 82 -4.18 7.93 7.31
C HIS A 82 -3.40 8.97 6.52
N PHE A 83 -4.11 9.84 5.82
CA PHE A 83 -3.52 10.99 5.14
C PHE A 83 -3.62 12.24 6.01
N TYR A 84 -2.59 13.05 6.02
CA TYR A 84 -2.59 14.35 6.69
C TYR A 84 -2.07 15.47 5.79
N GLY A 85 -2.54 16.67 6.03
CA GLY A 85 -2.12 17.88 5.34
C GLY A 85 -3.03 19.06 5.70
N ASP A 86 -2.46 20.24 5.82
CA ASP A 86 -3.15 21.46 6.24
C ASP A 86 -4.05 22.09 5.18
N ALA A 87 -3.90 21.69 3.93
CA ALA A 87 -4.62 22.26 2.78
C ALA A 87 -5.03 21.20 1.75
N ILE A 88 -5.45 20.01 2.19
CA ILE A 88 -5.94 18.97 1.29
C ILE A 88 -7.26 19.43 0.68
N THR A 89 -7.30 19.51 -0.64
CA THR A 89 -8.54 19.85 -1.36
C THR A 89 -9.46 18.63 -1.46
N LYS A 90 -10.73 18.85 -1.70
CA LYS A 90 -11.69 17.77 -1.91
C LYS A 90 -11.30 16.85 -3.07
N LEU A 91 -10.78 17.42 -4.16
CA LEU A 91 -10.30 16.64 -5.29
C LEU A 91 -9.10 15.75 -4.93
N GLU A 92 -8.20 16.25 -4.10
CA GLU A 92 -7.08 15.46 -3.59
C GLU A 92 -7.55 14.33 -2.66
N GLU A 93 -8.53 14.57 -1.80
CA GLU A 93 -9.13 13.51 -0.98
C GLU A 93 -9.73 12.40 -1.84
N GLU A 94 -10.56 12.76 -2.83
CA GLU A 94 -11.18 11.80 -3.74
C GLU A 94 -10.13 11.00 -4.53
N THR A 95 -9.06 11.66 -4.96
CA THR A 95 -7.96 11.02 -5.69
C THR A 95 -7.19 10.06 -4.80
N ALA A 96 -6.84 10.48 -3.57
CA ALA A 96 -6.12 9.67 -2.61
C ALA A 96 -6.94 8.46 -2.15
N GLU A 97 -8.25 8.63 -1.97
CA GLU A 97 -9.15 7.54 -1.61
C GLU A 97 -9.22 6.49 -2.73
N ARG A 98 -9.35 6.91 -3.97
CA ARG A 98 -9.32 5.98 -5.13
C ARG A 98 -7.99 5.25 -5.24
N LEU A 99 -6.88 5.95 -5.04
CA LEU A 99 -5.55 5.34 -5.05
C LEU A 99 -5.40 4.27 -3.95
N ALA A 100 -5.80 4.60 -2.72
CA ALA A 100 -5.73 3.66 -1.60
C ALA A 100 -6.59 2.41 -1.84
N LYS A 101 -7.81 2.58 -2.36
CA LYS A 101 -8.70 1.47 -2.72
C LYS A 101 -8.12 0.61 -3.84
N ALA A 102 -7.56 1.21 -4.89
CA ALA A 102 -6.90 0.48 -5.98
C ALA A 102 -5.70 -0.33 -5.47
N ASN A 103 -4.89 0.26 -4.59
CA ASN A 103 -3.79 -0.46 -3.96
C ASN A 103 -4.27 -1.63 -3.09
N ALA A 104 -5.36 -1.46 -2.34
CA ALA A 104 -5.94 -2.53 -1.55
C ALA A 104 -6.39 -3.72 -2.43
N VAL A 105 -6.99 -3.46 -3.57
CA VAL A 105 -7.34 -4.51 -4.55
C VAL A 105 -6.07 -5.21 -5.05
N ASN A 106 -5.03 -4.46 -5.40
CA ASN A 106 -3.75 -5.04 -5.83
C ASN A 106 -3.12 -5.94 -4.77
N PHE A 107 -3.21 -5.57 -3.50
CA PHE A 107 -2.71 -6.39 -2.38
C PHE A 107 -3.67 -7.52 -1.97
N GLY A 108 -4.83 -7.65 -2.60
CA GLY A 108 -5.83 -8.63 -2.21
C GLY A 108 -6.31 -8.43 -0.77
N ALA A 109 -6.42 -7.18 -0.34
CA ALA A 109 -6.80 -6.83 1.03
C ALA A 109 -8.22 -7.27 1.37
N SER A 110 -8.46 -7.61 2.63
CA SER A 110 -9.79 -7.94 3.15
C SER A 110 -10.68 -6.72 3.33
N GLY A 111 -10.08 -5.54 3.43
CA GLY A 111 -10.79 -4.26 3.56
C GLY A 111 -9.82 -3.08 3.40
N CYS A 112 -10.38 -1.93 3.09
CA CYS A 112 -9.64 -0.68 2.95
C CYS A 112 -10.40 0.44 3.65
N THR A 113 -9.73 1.13 4.57
CA THR A 113 -10.24 2.31 5.27
C THR A 113 -9.31 3.48 5.04
N VAL A 114 -9.85 4.65 4.76
CA VAL A 114 -9.08 5.87 4.49
C VAL A 114 -9.57 6.99 5.38
N HIS A 115 -8.65 7.68 6.03
CA HIS A 115 -8.91 8.81 6.90
C HIS A 115 -8.08 10.01 6.49
N PHE A 116 -8.63 11.21 6.68
CA PHE A 116 -7.96 12.48 6.40
C PHE A 116 -7.90 13.35 7.65
N TYR A 117 -6.77 14.02 7.84
CA TYR A 117 -6.48 14.87 8.99
C TYR A 117 -5.76 16.13 8.55
N GLN A 118 -5.87 17.18 9.32
CA GLN A 118 -5.09 18.41 9.08
C GLN A 118 -3.65 18.26 9.53
N THR A 119 -3.42 17.57 10.64
CA THR A 119 -2.09 17.38 11.23
C THR A 119 -1.85 15.92 11.63
N PRO A 120 -0.59 15.46 11.68
CA PRO A 120 -0.29 14.09 12.11
C PRO A 120 -0.62 13.82 13.58
N GLU A 121 -0.67 14.86 14.43
CA GLU A 121 -1.00 14.72 15.85
C GLU A 121 -2.45 14.23 16.06
N GLN A 122 -3.37 14.61 15.15
CA GLN A 122 -4.76 14.16 15.18
C GLN A 122 -4.89 12.65 14.95
N ILE A 123 -3.97 12.05 14.21
CA ILE A 123 -3.94 10.60 13.96
C ILE A 123 -3.74 9.85 15.27
N ARG A 124 -2.81 10.31 16.11
CA ARG A 124 -2.50 9.69 17.40
C ARG A 124 -3.74 9.62 18.31
N GLY A 125 -4.56 10.65 18.34
CA GLY A 125 -5.80 10.67 19.12
C GLY A 125 -6.83 9.64 18.66
N ASN A 126 -6.87 9.33 17.38
CA ASN A 126 -7.84 8.39 16.82
C ASN A 126 -7.36 6.92 16.81
N MET A 127 -6.07 6.68 16.98
CA MET A 127 -5.50 5.32 17.05
C MET A 127 -5.37 4.80 18.49
N ALA A 128 -5.61 5.65 19.46
CA ALA A 128 -5.52 5.27 20.87
C ALA A 128 -6.84 4.53 21.34
#